data_c6456e653002827a0a3dfc059b330803
#
_entry.id   c6456e653002827a0a3dfc059b330803
#
_cell.length_a   1.000
_cell.length_b   1.000
_cell.length_c   1.000
_cell.angle_alpha   90.00
_cell.angle_beta   90.00
_cell.angle_gamma   90.00
#
_symmetry.space_group_name_H-M   'P 1'
#
loop_
_entity.id
_entity.type
_entity.pdbx_description
1 polymer ?
#
loop_
_entity_poly.entity_id
_entity_poly.type
_entity_poly.pdbx_seq_one_letter_code
_entity_poly.pdbx_strand_id
1 'polypeptide(L)'
;KGIWCVPMYANPTGITYSDEVVRAFAHLKPAAPDFRIFWDNAYCVHTFKGEGDHLLNIFDALEEAGAADLVYEFGSTAKVTFPSSGMAYMTASPADMAEVRAAFASMRVSPEKISQLAHVRFLKDAAGVRAHMEKHAAIVAPRFALVEEKLTAGLADLGVATWTHPCGGYFVSFDGPEGSAKAIVSLAAELGVKLTPAGATWPYGKDPKDTNIRIAPT
;
A
#
# COMPACT_ATOMS: atom_id res chain seq x y z
N LYS A 1 -6.08 -18.54 9.61
CA LYS A 1 -4.65 -18.30 9.32
C LYS A 1 -4.54 -17.53 8.02
N GLY A 2 -3.42 -16.81 7.79
CA GLY A 2 -3.29 -16.05 6.54
C GLY A 2 -2.04 -15.22 6.43
N ILE A 3 -1.97 -14.49 5.31
CA ILE A 3 -0.94 -13.50 5.03
C ILE A 3 -1.61 -12.17 4.68
N TRP A 4 -1.07 -11.06 5.15
CA TRP A 4 -1.51 -9.72 4.77
C TRP A 4 -0.56 -9.16 3.71
N CYS A 5 -1.12 -8.76 2.57
CA CYS A 5 -0.37 -8.25 1.43
C CYS A 5 -0.87 -6.85 1.06
N VAL A 6 0.06 -5.95 0.73
CA VAL A 6 -0.24 -4.65 0.13
C VAL A 6 0.32 -4.66 -1.28
N PRO A 7 -0.49 -4.97 -2.31
CA PRO A 7 0.01 -5.35 -3.62
C PRO A 7 0.48 -4.18 -4.49
N MET A 8 0.02 -2.97 -4.21
CA MET A 8 0.31 -1.79 -5.03
C MET A 8 0.82 -0.65 -4.16
N TYR A 9 1.95 -0.03 -4.56
CA TYR A 9 2.60 1.06 -3.85
C TYR A 9 2.78 0.79 -2.35
N ALA A 10 3.23 -0.41 -2.02
CA ALA A 10 3.20 -0.99 -0.69
C ALA A 10 3.81 -0.09 0.39
N ASN A 11 3.23 -0.10 1.57
CA ASN A 11 3.87 0.38 2.79
C ASN A 11 4.65 -0.79 3.42
N PRO A 12 5.98 -0.72 3.60
CA PRO A 12 6.83 0.48 3.53
C PRO A 12 7.56 0.69 2.19
N THR A 13 7.48 -0.23 1.25
CA THR A 13 8.45 -0.36 0.14
C THR A 13 8.18 0.53 -1.07
N GLY A 14 6.94 1.00 -1.24
CA GLY A 14 6.52 1.70 -2.45
C GLY A 14 6.41 0.82 -3.70
N ILE A 15 6.61 -0.50 -3.58
CA ILE A 15 6.65 -1.45 -4.69
C ILE A 15 5.23 -1.90 -5.06
N THR A 16 5.03 -2.18 -6.35
CA THR A 16 3.85 -2.87 -6.88
C THR A 16 4.25 -4.30 -7.27
N TYR A 17 3.38 -5.28 -6.99
CA TYR A 17 3.62 -6.67 -7.36
C TYR A 17 3.56 -6.85 -8.88
N SER A 18 4.48 -7.65 -9.42
CA SER A 18 4.43 -8.05 -10.82
C SER A 18 3.33 -9.08 -11.07
N ASP A 19 2.95 -9.25 -12.34
CA ASP A 19 1.97 -10.26 -12.75
C ASP A 19 2.37 -11.67 -12.31
N GLU A 20 3.67 -12.00 -12.37
CA GLU A 20 4.21 -13.30 -11.93
C GLU A 20 3.98 -13.51 -10.43
N VAL A 21 4.20 -12.47 -9.62
CA VAL A 21 3.97 -12.53 -8.17
C VAL A 21 2.49 -12.70 -7.86
N VAL A 22 1.60 -11.96 -8.55
CA VAL A 22 0.15 -12.09 -8.39
C VAL A 22 -0.32 -13.50 -8.76
N ARG A 23 0.15 -14.04 -9.90
CA ARG A 23 -0.16 -15.42 -10.31
C ARG A 23 0.39 -16.47 -9.33
N ALA A 24 1.58 -16.24 -8.77
CA ALA A 24 2.15 -17.13 -7.75
C ALA A 24 1.28 -17.17 -6.49
N PHE A 25 0.72 -16.04 -6.04
CA PHE A 25 -0.25 -16.00 -4.96
C PHE A 25 -1.53 -16.79 -5.29
N ALA A 26 -2.06 -16.67 -6.50
CA ALA A 26 -3.24 -17.41 -6.93
C ALA A 26 -3.03 -18.93 -6.97
N HIS A 27 -1.80 -19.38 -7.20
CA HIS A 27 -1.43 -20.81 -7.25
C HIS A 27 -0.95 -21.36 -5.91
N LEU A 28 -1.01 -20.59 -4.82
CA LEU A 28 -0.66 -21.09 -3.49
C LEU A 28 -1.52 -22.30 -3.10
N LYS A 29 -0.87 -23.28 -2.49
CA LYS A 29 -1.53 -24.46 -1.92
C LYS A 29 -1.29 -24.47 -0.40
N PRO A 30 -2.07 -23.73 0.37
CA PRO A 30 -1.88 -23.63 1.81
C PRO A 30 -2.12 -24.97 2.50
N ALA A 31 -1.29 -25.31 3.49
CA ALA A 31 -1.48 -26.49 4.32
C ALA A 31 -2.70 -26.38 5.26
N ALA A 32 -3.10 -25.14 5.61
CA ALA A 32 -4.25 -24.89 6.47
C ALA A 32 -5.49 -24.61 5.61
N PRO A 33 -6.61 -25.33 5.80
CA PRO A 33 -7.83 -25.16 5.00
C PRO A 33 -8.51 -23.80 5.23
N ASP A 34 -8.25 -23.16 6.37
CA ASP A 34 -8.74 -21.85 6.75
C ASP A 34 -7.76 -20.71 6.38
N PHE A 35 -6.76 -20.97 5.55
CA PHE A 35 -5.82 -19.95 5.11
C PHE A 35 -6.49 -18.96 4.14
N ARG A 36 -6.23 -17.66 4.36
CA ARG A 36 -6.67 -16.60 3.44
C ARG A 36 -5.57 -15.59 3.21
N ILE A 37 -5.57 -15.02 2.03
CA ILE A 37 -4.75 -13.86 1.66
C ILE A 37 -5.61 -12.61 1.88
N PHE A 38 -5.13 -11.70 2.73
CA PHE A 38 -5.73 -10.40 2.97
C PHE A 38 -5.05 -9.41 2.01
N TRP A 39 -5.72 -9.10 0.91
CA TRP A 39 -5.23 -8.28 -0.20
C TRP A 39 -5.62 -6.83 0.01
N ASP A 40 -4.76 -6.07 0.71
CA ASP A 40 -5.02 -4.67 1.09
C ASP A 40 -4.62 -3.73 -0.05
N ASN A 41 -5.57 -3.44 -0.94
CA ASN A 41 -5.38 -2.59 -2.11
C ASN A 41 -5.66 -1.11 -1.79
N ALA A 42 -5.08 -0.62 -0.69
CA ALA A 42 -5.33 0.72 -0.15
C ALA A 42 -4.80 1.86 -1.03
N TYR A 43 -3.90 1.57 -1.98
CA TYR A 43 -3.20 2.59 -2.79
C TYR A 43 -3.53 2.52 -4.28
N CYS A 44 -4.52 1.76 -4.71
CA CYS A 44 -4.85 1.48 -6.11
C CYS A 44 -5.09 2.72 -7.01
N VAL A 45 -5.36 3.88 -6.43
CA VAL A 45 -5.60 5.15 -7.16
C VAL A 45 -4.57 6.24 -6.84
N HIS A 46 -3.45 5.88 -6.21
CA HIS A 46 -2.46 6.84 -5.70
C HIS A 46 -1.26 7.04 -6.63
N THR A 47 -1.46 6.90 -7.92
CA THR A 47 -0.44 7.21 -8.94
C THR A 47 -0.13 8.71 -8.94
N PHE A 48 1.15 9.07 -8.98
CA PHE A 48 1.60 10.45 -9.09
C PHE A 48 2.61 10.70 -10.22
N LYS A 49 3.03 9.64 -10.94
CA LYS A 49 4.00 9.74 -12.04
C LYS A 49 3.57 8.87 -13.22
N GLY A 50 3.46 9.48 -14.40
CA GLY A 50 3.09 8.78 -15.64
C GLY A 50 1.71 8.13 -15.56
N GLU A 51 1.56 6.98 -16.21
CA GLU A 51 0.35 6.16 -16.17
C GLU A 51 0.26 5.32 -14.87
N GLY A 52 1.34 5.31 -14.06
CA GLY A 52 1.47 4.48 -12.87
C GLY A 52 1.83 3.03 -13.18
N ASP A 53 1.87 2.23 -12.13
CA ASP A 53 2.13 0.80 -12.24
C ASP A 53 0.85 0.05 -12.61
N HIS A 54 1.04 -1.06 -13.33
CA HIS A 54 -0.02 -2.05 -13.55
C HIS A 54 -0.03 -3.06 -12.41
N LEU A 55 -1.21 -3.38 -11.90
CA LEU A 55 -1.43 -4.50 -10.99
C LEU A 55 -2.44 -5.45 -11.63
N LEU A 56 -2.03 -6.69 -11.87
CA LEU A 56 -2.94 -7.74 -12.33
C LEU A 56 -4.08 -7.93 -11.32
N ASN A 57 -5.30 -8.05 -11.81
CA ASN A 57 -6.44 -8.35 -10.96
C ASN A 57 -6.28 -9.77 -10.36
N ILE A 58 -6.21 -9.84 -9.05
CA ILE A 58 -6.00 -11.11 -8.33
C ILE A 58 -7.15 -12.09 -8.57
N PHE A 59 -8.39 -11.61 -8.75
CA PHE A 59 -9.54 -12.49 -8.99
C PHE A 59 -9.49 -13.16 -10.37
N ASP A 60 -8.98 -12.47 -11.39
CA ASP A 60 -8.77 -13.09 -12.72
C ASP A 60 -7.72 -14.21 -12.62
N ALA A 61 -6.63 -13.97 -11.89
CA ALA A 61 -5.60 -14.98 -11.65
C ALA A 61 -6.12 -16.17 -10.80
N LEU A 62 -7.00 -15.92 -9.83
CA LEU A 62 -7.64 -16.96 -9.02
C LEU A 62 -8.62 -17.81 -9.84
N GLU A 63 -9.36 -17.20 -10.77
CA GLU A 63 -10.24 -17.91 -11.69
C GLU A 63 -9.42 -18.85 -12.58
N GLU A 64 -8.33 -18.36 -13.18
CA GLU A 64 -7.38 -19.17 -13.96
C GLU A 64 -6.80 -20.34 -13.14
N ALA A 65 -6.52 -20.13 -11.85
CA ALA A 65 -5.93 -21.13 -10.95
C ALA A 65 -6.97 -22.10 -10.32
N GLY A 66 -8.27 -21.82 -10.46
CA GLY A 66 -9.34 -22.58 -9.79
C GLY A 66 -9.34 -22.44 -8.26
N ALA A 67 -8.89 -21.30 -7.73
CA ALA A 67 -8.67 -21.04 -6.31
C ALA A 67 -9.54 -19.88 -5.76
N ALA A 68 -10.82 -19.86 -6.11
CA ALA A 68 -11.73 -18.74 -5.87
C ALA A 68 -11.81 -18.27 -4.40
N ASP A 69 -11.74 -19.18 -3.43
CA ASP A 69 -11.96 -18.89 -2.01
C ASP A 69 -10.66 -18.59 -1.23
N LEU A 70 -9.62 -18.08 -1.91
CA LEU A 70 -8.31 -17.86 -1.29
C LEU A 70 -8.09 -16.43 -0.80
N VAL A 71 -8.80 -15.43 -1.37
CA VAL A 71 -8.49 -14.01 -1.20
C VAL A 71 -9.67 -13.22 -0.64
N TYR A 72 -9.36 -12.37 0.34
CA TYR A 72 -10.17 -11.24 0.77
C TYR A 72 -9.49 -9.95 0.33
N GLU A 73 -10.05 -9.24 -0.66
CA GLU A 73 -9.57 -7.93 -1.07
C GLU A 73 -10.25 -6.82 -0.30
N PHE A 74 -9.46 -5.85 0.11
CA PHE A 74 -9.91 -4.65 0.82
C PHE A 74 -9.49 -3.39 0.08
N GLY A 75 -10.38 -2.42 0.10
CA GLY A 75 -10.06 -1.08 -0.34
C GLY A 75 -10.69 -0.02 0.56
N SER A 76 -10.18 1.20 0.49
CA SER A 76 -10.63 2.28 1.35
C SER A 76 -10.43 3.63 0.69
N THR A 77 -11.36 4.57 0.97
CA THR A 77 -11.22 5.98 0.62
C THR A 77 -10.56 6.82 1.72
N ALA A 78 -10.10 6.20 2.81
CA ALA A 78 -9.51 6.92 3.95
C ALA A 78 -8.28 7.76 3.58
N LYS A 79 -7.53 7.35 2.55
CA LYS A 79 -6.39 8.08 2.00
C LYS A 79 -6.73 8.87 0.72
N VAL A 80 -7.97 8.76 0.25
CA VAL A 80 -8.51 9.50 -0.90
C VAL A 80 -9.23 10.76 -0.44
N THR A 81 -10.01 10.67 0.65
CA THR A 81 -10.79 11.77 1.21
C THR A 81 -10.34 12.12 2.63
N PHE A 82 -11.04 11.60 3.67
CA PHE A 82 -10.75 11.89 5.08
C PHE A 82 -10.54 10.60 5.86
N PRO A 83 -9.48 10.49 6.67
CA PRO A 83 -9.18 9.27 7.43
C PRO A 83 -10.31 8.83 8.35
N SER A 84 -10.95 9.76 9.05
CA SER A 84 -12.03 9.46 10.01
C SER A 84 -13.42 9.30 9.39
N SER A 85 -13.60 9.63 8.11
CA SER A 85 -14.86 9.54 7.39
C SER A 85 -14.75 8.70 6.12
N GLY A 86 -13.65 7.97 5.97
CA GLY A 86 -13.40 7.10 4.82
C GLY A 86 -14.40 5.96 4.74
N MET A 87 -14.71 5.55 3.51
CA MET A 87 -15.43 4.34 3.20
C MET A 87 -14.45 3.19 3.01
N ALA A 88 -14.81 2.01 3.50
CA ALA A 88 -14.08 0.78 3.22
C ALA A 88 -15.01 -0.23 2.53
N TYR A 89 -14.44 -1.05 1.68
CA TYR A 89 -15.15 -2.14 1.02
C TYR A 89 -14.31 -3.40 1.06
N MET A 90 -14.99 -4.53 0.90
CA MET A 90 -14.38 -5.85 0.82
C MET A 90 -14.97 -6.60 -0.36
N THR A 91 -14.13 -7.33 -1.06
CA THR A 91 -14.50 -8.24 -2.14
C THR A 91 -13.88 -9.61 -1.87
N ALA A 92 -14.64 -10.67 -2.13
CA ALA A 92 -14.21 -12.07 -2.04
C ALA A 92 -15.11 -12.94 -2.91
N SER A 93 -14.88 -14.25 -2.92
CA SER A 93 -15.78 -15.20 -3.58
C SER A 93 -17.22 -15.10 -3.02
N PRO A 94 -18.24 -15.52 -3.78
CA PRO A 94 -19.61 -15.56 -3.27
C PRO A 94 -19.76 -16.37 -1.97
N ALA A 95 -19.03 -17.48 -1.83
CA ALA A 95 -19.05 -18.33 -0.65
C ALA A 95 -18.49 -17.61 0.58
N ASP A 96 -17.28 -17.06 0.47
CA ASP A 96 -16.65 -16.28 1.55
C ASP A 96 -17.48 -15.04 1.90
N MET A 97 -18.07 -14.36 0.91
CA MET A 97 -18.93 -13.20 1.15
C MET A 97 -20.24 -13.56 1.87
N ALA A 98 -20.77 -14.77 1.70
CA ALA A 98 -21.93 -15.23 2.45
C ALA A 98 -21.60 -15.34 3.94
N GLU A 99 -20.45 -15.92 4.30
CA GLU A 99 -19.99 -16.02 5.68
C GLU A 99 -19.72 -14.64 6.30
N VAL A 100 -19.05 -13.76 5.56
CA VAL A 100 -18.75 -12.39 6.02
C VAL A 100 -20.04 -11.62 6.26
N ARG A 101 -21.03 -11.71 5.38
CA ARG A 101 -22.33 -11.05 5.56
C ARG A 101 -23.08 -11.59 6.78
N ALA A 102 -23.04 -12.89 7.03
CA ALA A 102 -23.66 -13.49 8.21
C ALA A 102 -23.02 -12.97 9.51
N ALA A 103 -21.68 -12.86 9.54
CA ALA A 103 -20.96 -12.27 10.66
C ALA A 103 -21.30 -10.80 10.86
N PHE A 104 -21.30 -9.99 9.79
CA PHE A 104 -21.65 -8.57 9.87
C PHE A 104 -23.09 -8.32 10.28
N ALA A 105 -24.04 -9.17 9.91
CA ALA A 105 -25.43 -9.04 10.29
C ALA A 105 -25.64 -9.09 11.82
N SER A 106 -24.78 -9.81 12.54
CA SER A 106 -24.78 -9.85 14.00
C SER A 106 -24.08 -8.65 14.66
N MET A 107 -23.21 -7.94 13.92
CA MET A 107 -22.41 -6.82 14.44
C MET A 107 -23.08 -5.46 14.24
N ARG A 108 -23.83 -5.29 13.14
CA ARG A 108 -24.46 -4.02 12.78
C ARG A 108 -25.63 -4.20 11.81
N VAL A 109 -26.59 -3.28 11.89
CA VAL A 109 -27.76 -3.30 11.00
C VAL A 109 -27.39 -2.81 9.58
N SER A 110 -26.58 -1.76 9.47
CA SER A 110 -26.15 -1.21 8.18
C SER A 110 -24.82 -0.42 8.32
N PRO A 111 -24.08 -0.26 7.22
CA PRO A 111 -22.98 0.70 7.18
C PRO A 111 -23.48 2.13 7.39
N GLU A 112 -22.58 3.03 7.81
CA GLU A 112 -22.87 4.44 7.98
C GLU A 112 -23.20 5.07 6.61
N LYS A 113 -24.38 5.74 6.51
CA LYS A 113 -24.95 6.21 5.24
C LYS A 113 -24.61 7.66 4.92
N ILE A 114 -24.29 8.48 5.93
CA ILE A 114 -23.98 9.90 5.73
C ILE A 114 -22.65 10.04 5.00
N SER A 115 -21.61 9.30 5.45
CA SER A 115 -20.32 9.28 4.76
C SER A 115 -20.44 8.70 3.36
N GLN A 116 -21.26 7.66 3.15
CA GLN A 116 -21.53 7.14 1.80
C GLN A 116 -22.10 8.20 0.89
N LEU A 117 -23.14 8.90 1.34
CA LEU A 117 -23.78 9.97 0.56
C LEU A 117 -22.83 11.14 0.29
N ALA A 118 -22.01 11.51 1.28
CA ALA A 118 -20.99 12.54 1.11
C ALA A 118 -19.97 12.16 0.02
N HIS A 119 -19.49 10.91 0.02
CA HIS A 119 -18.58 10.40 -1.01
C HIS A 119 -19.23 10.38 -2.40
N VAL A 120 -20.47 9.90 -2.51
CA VAL A 120 -21.21 9.89 -3.79
C VAL A 120 -21.38 11.30 -4.33
N ARG A 121 -21.72 12.27 -3.48
CA ARG A 121 -21.89 13.67 -3.90
C ARG A 121 -20.58 14.34 -4.28
N PHE A 122 -19.50 14.02 -3.58
CA PHE A 122 -18.19 14.63 -3.79
C PHE A 122 -17.45 14.01 -4.99
N LEU A 123 -17.31 12.69 -5.01
CA LEU A 123 -16.56 11.97 -6.03
C LEU A 123 -17.39 11.67 -7.28
N LYS A 124 -18.71 11.52 -7.14
CA LYS A 124 -19.70 11.23 -8.18
C LYS A 124 -19.51 9.86 -8.83
N ASP A 125 -18.41 9.66 -9.54
CA ASP A 125 -18.10 8.48 -10.35
C ASP A 125 -16.58 8.23 -10.42
N ALA A 126 -16.16 7.23 -11.18
CA ALA A 126 -14.75 6.91 -11.37
C ALA A 126 -13.93 8.04 -12.00
N ALA A 127 -14.55 8.87 -12.86
CA ALA A 127 -13.87 10.03 -13.45
C ALA A 127 -13.61 11.10 -12.37
N GLY A 128 -14.60 11.34 -11.50
CA GLY A 128 -14.45 12.22 -10.35
C GLY A 128 -13.38 11.76 -9.36
N VAL A 129 -13.26 10.45 -9.11
CA VAL A 129 -12.15 9.89 -8.32
C VAL A 129 -10.81 10.21 -8.99
N ARG A 130 -10.65 9.94 -10.28
CA ARG A 130 -9.41 10.23 -11.01
C ARG A 130 -9.04 11.71 -10.95
N ALA A 131 -9.98 12.60 -11.27
CA ALA A 131 -9.76 14.05 -11.23
C ALA A 131 -9.39 14.57 -9.82
N HIS A 132 -9.90 13.92 -8.77
CA HIS A 132 -9.53 14.23 -7.40
C HIS A 132 -8.11 13.74 -7.08
N MET A 133 -7.75 12.54 -7.49
CA MET A 133 -6.41 11.99 -7.28
C MET A 133 -5.31 12.69 -8.09
N GLU A 134 -5.63 13.26 -9.26
CA GLU A 134 -4.72 14.16 -9.99
C GLU A 134 -4.30 15.38 -9.17
N LYS A 135 -5.21 15.93 -8.35
CA LYS A 135 -4.88 17.03 -7.43
C LYS A 135 -3.96 16.56 -6.28
N HIS A 136 -4.17 15.34 -5.77
CA HIS A 136 -3.24 14.72 -4.83
C HIS A 136 -1.87 14.52 -5.45
N ALA A 137 -1.82 13.99 -6.67
CA ALA A 137 -0.58 13.79 -7.42
C ALA A 137 0.19 15.11 -7.59
N ALA A 138 -0.49 16.20 -7.92
CA ALA A 138 0.13 17.52 -8.07
C ALA A 138 0.80 18.03 -6.77
N ILE A 139 0.32 17.60 -5.61
CA ILE A 139 0.92 17.95 -4.30
C ILE A 139 2.08 17.01 -3.96
N VAL A 140 1.93 15.71 -4.25
CA VAL A 140 2.87 14.68 -3.81
C VAL A 140 4.06 14.53 -4.75
N ALA A 141 3.83 14.56 -6.07
CA ALA A 141 4.88 14.32 -7.08
C ALA A 141 6.12 15.20 -6.93
N PRO A 142 6.01 16.53 -6.69
CA PRO A 142 7.20 17.37 -6.53
C PRO A 142 8.06 16.99 -5.34
N ARG A 143 7.45 16.50 -4.26
CA ARG A 143 8.15 16.07 -3.05
C ARG A 143 8.93 14.77 -3.28
N PHE A 144 8.33 13.81 -4.00
CA PHE A 144 9.02 12.58 -4.40
C PHE A 144 10.15 12.89 -5.37
N ALA A 145 9.93 13.78 -6.34
CA ALA A 145 10.98 14.22 -7.27
C ALA A 145 12.17 14.85 -6.54
N LEU A 146 11.91 15.67 -5.51
CA LEU A 146 12.97 16.26 -4.70
C LEU A 146 13.77 15.19 -3.93
N VAL A 147 13.09 14.22 -3.31
CA VAL A 147 13.80 13.13 -2.62
C VAL A 147 14.65 12.34 -3.58
N GLU A 148 14.10 11.96 -4.74
CA GLU A 148 14.84 11.24 -5.80
C GLU A 148 16.06 12.04 -6.28
N GLU A 149 15.90 13.33 -6.56
CA GLU A 149 16.99 14.22 -6.95
C GLU A 149 18.11 14.24 -5.91
N LYS A 150 17.75 14.43 -4.62
CA LYS A 150 18.76 14.55 -3.57
C LYS A 150 19.47 13.23 -3.27
N LEU A 151 18.74 12.10 -3.25
CA LEU A 151 19.36 10.79 -3.06
C LEU A 151 20.28 10.45 -4.24
N THR A 152 19.83 10.68 -5.48
CA THR A 152 20.62 10.42 -6.68
C THR A 152 21.88 11.29 -6.68
N ALA A 153 21.75 12.60 -6.52
CA ALA A 153 22.90 13.52 -6.55
C ALA A 153 23.92 13.28 -5.41
N GLY A 154 23.44 12.81 -4.25
CA GLY A 154 24.31 12.61 -3.10
C GLY A 154 24.90 11.21 -2.96
N LEU A 155 24.24 10.19 -3.47
CA LEU A 155 24.55 8.79 -3.11
C LEU A 155 24.72 7.84 -4.29
N ALA A 156 24.18 8.13 -5.50
CA ALA A 156 24.16 7.16 -6.59
C ALA A 156 25.58 6.71 -7.00
N ASP A 157 26.51 7.66 -7.13
CA ASP A 157 27.89 7.38 -7.55
C ASP A 157 28.76 6.72 -6.46
N LEU A 158 28.30 6.75 -5.20
CA LEU A 158 29.03 6.19 -4.08
C LEU A 158 28.80 4.68 -3.92
N GLY A 159 27.69 4.14 -4.44
CA GLY A 159 27.33 2.73 -4.33
C GLY A 159 27.12 2.25 -2.87
N VAL A 160 26.84 3.16 -1.93
CA VAL A 160 26.72 2.86 -0.50
C VAL A 160 25.27 2.62 -0.04
N ALA A 161 24.30 2.94 -0.89
CA ALA A 161 22.87 2.81 -0.57
C ALA A 161 22.06 2.46 -1.81
N THR A 162 20.87 1.92 -1.58
CA THR A 162 19.84 1.68 -2.60
C THR A 162 18.51 2.21 -2.13
N TRP A 163 17.62 2.55 -3.06
CA TRP A 163 16.25 2.95 -2.72
C TRP A 163 15.28 2.59 -3.82
N THR A 164 14.00 2.50 -3.46
CA THR A 164 12.92 2.23 -4.41
C THR A 164 12.53 3.50 -5.17
N HIS A 165 12.01 3.33 -6.40
CA HIS A 165 11.60 4.41 -7.31
C HIS A 165 10.10 4.31 -7.62
N PRO A 166 9.21 4.59 -6.65
CA PRO A 166 7.77 4.40 -6.82
C PRO A 166 7.17 5.40 -7.80
N CYS A 167 6.12 4.96 -8.52
CA CYS A 167 5.30 5.81 -9.37
C CYS A 167 4.00 6.25 -8.68
N GLY A 168 3.79 5.83 -7.43
CA GLY A 168 2.61 6.13 -6.63
C GLY A 168 2.81 5.84 -5.14
N GLY A 169 1.73 6.00 -4.38
CA GLY A 169 1.75 5.80 -2.93
C GLY A 169 2.41 6.94 -2.15
N TYR A 170 2.96 6.60 -0.99
CA TYR A 170 3.48 7.58 -0.03
C TYR A 170 4.89 7.28 0.48
N PHE A 171 5.56 6.23 -0.02
CA PHE A 171 6.77 5.73 0.60
C PHE A 171 7.88 5.45 -0.41
N VAL A 172 9.11 5.77 0.02
CA VAL A 172 10.36 5.30 -0.59
C VAL A 172 11.06 4.45 0.48
N SER A 173 11.45 3.24 0.13
CA SER A 173 12.30 2.39 0.97
C SER A 173 13.74 2.68 0.65
N PHE A 174 14.51 3.07 1.66
CA PHE A 174 15.93 3.34 1.56
C PHE A 174 16.70 2.31 2.37
N ASP A 175 17.72 1.72 1.77
CA ASP A 175 18.62 0.77 2.42
C ASP A 175 20.06 1.31 2.37
N GLY A 176 20.57 1.68 3.56
CA GLY A 176 21.94 2.13 3.77
C GLY A 176 22.89 0.98 4.15
N PRO A 177 24.15 1.30 4.48
CA PRO A 177 25.09 0.32 5.03
C PRO A 177 24.58 -0.37 6.29
N GLU A 178 25.02 -1.58 6.53
CA GLU A 178 24.67 -2.34 7.74
C GLU A 178 25.07 -1.57 9.01
N GLY A 179 24.14 -1.47 9.97
CA GLY A 179 24.32 -0.74 11.23
C GLY A 179 24.10 0.77 11.13
N SER A 180 23.65 1.30 9.98
CA SER A 180 23.59 2.75 9.75
C SER A 180 22.22 3.40 9.96
N ALA A 181 21.12 2.65 9.90
CA ALA A 181 19.79 3.25 9.83
C ALA A 181 19.45 4.14 11.04
N LYS A 182 19.74 3.68 12.25
CA LYS A 182 19.51 4.47 13.47
C LYS A 182 20.35 5.74 13.51
N ALA A 183 21.63 5.65 13.10
CA ALA A 183 22.52 6.81 13.04
C ALA A 183 22.03 7.84 12.02
N ILE A 184 21.62 7.38 10.82
CA ILE A 184 21.07 8.25 9.76
C ILE A 184 19.80 8.96 10.28
N VAL A 185 18.88 8.24 10.89
CA VAL A 185 17.63 8.84 11.43
C VAL A 185 17.93 9.87 12.52
N SER A 186 18.91 9.60 13.39
CA SER A 186 19.33 10.56 14.44
C SER A 186 19.95 11.82 13.85
N LEU A 187 20.90 11.68 12.93
CA LEU A 187 21.55 12.81 12.27
C LEU A 187 20.56 13.64 11.43
N ALA A 188 19.63 12.98 10.73
CA ALA A 188 18.57 13.66 10.00
C ALA A 188 17.71 14.53 10.94
N ALA A 189 17.38 14.02 12.12
CA ALA A 189 16.60 14.76 13.11
C ALA A 189 17.36 15.99 13.65
N GLU A 190 18.66 15.89 13.87
CA GLU A 190 19.53 17.04 14.26
C GLU A 190 19.54 18.13 13.20
N LEU A 191 19.42 17.74 11.92
CA LEU A 191 19.33 18.66 10.78
C LEU A 191 17.89 19.13 10.48
N GLY A 192 16.91 18.77 11.32
CA GLY A 192 15.51 19.18 11.18
C GLY A 192 14.68 18.30 10.25
N VAL A 193 15.21 17.17 9.78
CA VAL A 193 14.47 16.21 8.93
C VAL A 193 13.94 15.07 9.78
N LYS A 194 12.62 15.01 9.96
CA LYS A 194 11.97 13.96 10.74
C LYS A 194 11.63 12.76 9.87
N LEU A 195 12.34 11.66 10.09
CA LEU A 195 12.09 10.37 9.44
C LEU A 195 11.28 9.41 10.33
N THR A 196 10.76 8.36 9.75
CA THR A 196 10.21 7.22 10.50
C THR A 196 11.34 6.60 11.33
N PRO A 197 11.11 6.24 12.62
CA PRO A 197 12.13 5.58 13.41
C PRO A 197 12.67 4.32 12.74
N ALA A 198 13.99 4.14 12.78
CA ALA A 198 14.63 2.93 12.26
C ALA A 198 14.05 1.68 12.91
N GLY A 199 13.80 0.64 12.12
CA GLY A 199 13.18 -0.60 12.58
C GLY A 199 11.64 -0.58 12.65
N ALA A 200 10.98 0.58 12.57
CA ALA A 200 9.51 0.67 12.70
C ALA A 200 8.72 -0.09 11.62
N THR A 201 9.37 -0.43 10.52
CA THR A 201 8.80 -1.22 9.40
C THR A 201 9.03 -2.72 9.53
N TRP A 202 9.72 -3.14 10.59
CA TRP A 202 10.06 -4.54 10.86
C TRP A 202 9.24 -5.11 12.02
N PRO A 203 8.99 -6.42 12.05
CA PRO A 203 8.35 -7.06 13.18
C PRO A 203 9.07 -6.74 14.50
N TYR A 204 8.28 -6.40 15.51
CA TYR A 204 8.78 -5.99 16.85
C TYR A 204 9.73 -4.78 16.86
N GLY A 205 9.75 -3.98 15.78
CA GLY A 205 10.64 -2.83 15.67
C GLY A 205 12.12 -3.17 15.50
N LYS A 206 12.43 -4.39 15.07
CA LYS A 206 13.80 -4.92 14.98
C LYS A 206 14.18 -5.20 13.53
N ASP A 207 14.91 -4.28 12.91
CA ASP A 207 15.65 -4.55 11.68
C ASP A 207 16.94 -5.32 12.06
N PRO A 208 17.12 -6.58 11.62
CA PRO A 208 18.29 -7.36 11.98
C PRO A 208 19.62 -6.77 11.53
N LYS A 209 19.60 -6.02 10.43
CA LYS A 209 20.78 -5.39 9.82
C LYS A 209 20.91 -3.93 10.13
N ASP A 210 19.87 -3.28 10.65
CA ASP A 210 19.82 -1.84 10.88
C ASP A 210 20.19 -1.04 9.61
N THR A 211 19.56 -1.40 8.46
CA THR A 211 19.82 -0.81 7.14
C THR A 211 18.66 0.00 6.61
N ASN A 212 17.42 -0.40 6.95
CA ASN A 212 16.23 0.10 6.26
C ASN A 212 15.60 1.31 6.92
N ILE A 213 15.26 2.29 6.10
CA ILE A 213 14.54 3.51 6.48
C ILE A 213 13.38 3.72 5.52
N ARG A 214 12.18 3.92 6.07
CA ARG A 214 11.04 4.38 5.29
C ARG A 214 11.03 5.91 5.22
N ILE A 215 11.14 6.45 4.02
CA ILE A 215 10.99 7.87 3.75
C ILE A 215 9.55 8.11 3.28
N ALA A 216 8.88 9.10 3.88
CA ALA A 216 7.52 9.50 3.53
C ALA A 216 7.50 10.98 3.12
N PRO A 217 7.64 11.29 1.81
CA PRO A 217 7.66 12.66 1.29
C PRO A 217 6.25 13.26 1.18
N THR A 218 5.50 13.30 2.31
CA THR A 218 4.07 13.71 2.34
C THR A 218 3.81 14.87 3.30
#